data_a295545df3afc7be801872f3b93f214a
#
_entry.id   a295545df3afc7be801872f3b93f214a
#
_cell.length_a   1.000
_cell.length_b   1.000
_cell.length_c   1.000
_cell.angle_alpha   90.00
_cell.angle_beta   90.00
_cell.angle_gamma   90.00
#
_symmetry.space_group_name_H-M   'P 1'
#
loop_
_entity.id
_entity.type
_entity.pdbx_description
1 polymer ?
#
loop_
_entity_poly.entity_id
_entity_poly.type
_entity_poly.pdbx_seq_one_letter_code
_entity_poly.pdbx_strand_id
1 'polypeptide(L)'
;LLAPGGIFLNLEHVSSTSRWGEEQFEAYFIDSLHRYHAPRGKTREEVAADFYHRPDKDANILSPVDEQCLWLRVIGFERVDCFLKVFELALFGGIKPIS
;
A
#
# COMPACT_ATOMS: atom_id res chain seq x y z
N LEU A 1 -21.52 -8.22 0.72
CA LEU A 1 -21.58 -8.66 -0.67
C LEU A 1 -21.85 -7.48 -1.60
N LEU A 2 -21.05 -7.36 -2.65
CA LEU A 2 -21.18 -6.28 -3.62
C LEU A 2 -22.27 -6.65 -4.65
N ALA A 3 -23.26 -5.77 -4.82
CA ALA A 3 -24.32 -5.97 -5.78
C ALA A 3 -23.79 -5.81 -7.21
N PRO A 4 -24.42 -6.47 -8.22
CA PRO A 4 -24.07 -6.24 -9.61
C PRO A 4 -24.13 -4.76 -9.97
N GLY A 5 -23.12 -4.26 -10.68
CA GLY A 5 -22.98 -2.84 -10.97
C GLY A 5 -22.39 -2.01 -9.84
N GLY A 6 -22.18 -2.62 -8.67
CA GLY A 6 -21.59 -1.94 -7.53
C GLY A 6 -20.10 -1.64 -7.71
N ILE A 7 -19.65 -0.58 -7.05
CA ILE A 7 -18.26 -0.16 -7.11
C ILE A 7 -17.51 -0.74 -5.90
N PHE A 8 -16.38 -1.38 -6.18
CA PHE A 8 -15.43 -1.81 -5.16
C PHE A 8 -14.27 -0.83 -5.12
N LEU A 9 -14.00 -0.26 -3.95
CA LEU A 9 -12.85 0.60 -3.73
C LEU A 9 -12.05 0.08 -2.55
N ASN A 10 -10.74 0.06 -2.70
CA ASN A 10 -9.82 -0.41 -1.67
C ASN A 10 -8.69 0.60 -1.49
N LEU A 11 -8.46 1.02 -0.25
CA LEU A 11 -7.32 1.86 0.10
C LEU A 11 -6.35 0.98 0.89
N GLU A 12 -5.22 0.67 0.29
CA GLU A 12 -4.30 -0.32 0.82
C GLU A 12 -2.86 0.16 0.82
N HIS A 13 -2.06 -0.40 1.72
CA HIS A 13 -0.62 -0.38 1.58
C HIS A 13 -0.22 -1.37 0.49
N VAL A 14 0.58 -0.90 -0.46
CA VAL A 14 1.06 -1.72 -1.57
C VAL A 14 2.58 -1.67 -1.61
N SER A 15 3.18 -2.69 -2.22
CA SER A 15 4.63 -2.68 -2.44
C SER A 15 4.96 -2.00 -3.76
N SER A 16 6.22 -1.64 -3.95
CA SER A 16 6.71 -1.18 -5.23
C SER A 16 7.02 -2.37 -6.14
N THR A 17 7.07 -2.11 -7.44
CA THR A 17 7.52 -3.11 -8.42
C THR A 17 9.04 -3.22 -8.48
N SER A 18 9.77 -2.33 -7.83
CA SER A 18 11.23 -2.31 -7.84
C SER A 18 11.80 -2.15 -6.44
N ARG A 19 13.01 -2.65 -6.26
CA ARG A 19 13.73 -2.48 -4.99
C ARG A 19 14.00 -1.00 -4.71
N TRP A 20 14.33 -0.24 -5.75
CA TRP A 20 14.55 1.20 -5.61
C TRP A 20 13.29 1.90 -5.08
N GLY A 21 12.12 1.56 -5.63
CA GLY A 21 10.85 2.11 -5.17
C GLY A 21 10.57 1.76 -3.72
N GLU A 22 10.83 0.52 -3.32
CA GLU A 22 10.67 0.09 -1.93
C GLU A 22 11.56 0.91 -0.99
N GLU A 23 12.81 1.14 -1.38
CA GLU A 23 13.74 1.96 -0.59
C GLU A 23 13.22 3.40 -0.44
N GLN A 24 12.64 3.97 -1.50
CA GLN A 24 12.05 5.31 -1.45
C GLN A 24 10.82 5.33 -0.53
N PHE A 25 9.96 4.32 -0.62
CA PHE A 25 8.78 4.22 0.25
C PHE A 25 9.19 4.13 1.71
N GLU A 26 10.15 3.25 2.03
CA GLU A 26 10.65 3.06 3.39
C GLU A 26 11.30 4.34 3.94
N ALA A 27 12.14 5.00 3.13
CA ALA A 27 12.78 6.24 3.54
C ALA A 27 11.76 7.34 3.85
N TYR A 28 10.75 7.48 3.00
CA TYR A 28 9.68 8.45 3.21
C TYR A 28 8.90 8.13 4.49
N PHE A 29 8.57 6.87 4.69
CA PHE A 29 7.82 6.43 5.87
C PHE A 29 8.62 6.67 7.15
N ILE A 30 9.92 6.33 7.14
CA ILE A 30 10.82 6.54 8.29
C ILE A 30 10.96 8.03 8.58
N ASP A 31 11.12 8.87 7.56
CA ASP A 31 11.22 10.32 7.75
C ASP A 31 9.94 10.89 8.36
N SER A 32 8.78 10.38 7.92
CA SER A 32 7.49 10.81 8.46
C SER A 32 7.33 10.41 9.92
N LEU A 33 7.71 9.18 10.27
CA LEU A 33 7.69 8.70 11.65
C LEU A 33 8.66 9.51 12.52
N HIS A 34 9.85 9.81 12.00
CA HIS A 34 10.83 10.61 12.75
C HIS A 34 10.29 12.01 13.03
N ARG A 35 9.65 12.65 12.06
CA ARG A 35 9.04 13.97 12.30
C ARG A 35 8.00 13.94 13.41
N TYR A 36 7.26 12.84 13.50
CA TYR A 36 6.28 12.65 14.57
C TYR A 36 6.96 12.42 15.91
N HIS A 37 8.04 11.63 15.96
CA HIS A 37 8.71 11.23 17.20
C HIS A 37 9.84 12.15 17.65
N ALA A 38 10.33 13.04 16.79
CA ALA A 38 11.45 13.94 17.14
C ALA A 38 11.20 14.75 18.41
N PRO A 39 10.00 15.33 18.63
CA PRO A 39 9.71 16.06 19.87
C PRO A 39 9.76 15.18 21.13
N ARG A 40 9.74 13.85 20.95
CA ARG A 40 9.82 12.88 22.05
C ARG A 40 11.25 12.36 22.26
N GLY A 41 12.23 12.94 21.56
CA GLY A 41 13.65 12.63 21.75
C GLY A 41 14.18 11.44 20.97
N LYS A 42 13.39 10.87 20.05
CA LYS A 42 13.88 9.77 19.20
C LYS A 42 14.67 10.30 18.01
N THR A 43 15.82 9.67 17.74
CA THR A 43 16.61 9.97 16.55
C THR A 43 16.04 9.23 15.35
N ARG A 44 16.44 9.65 14.14
CA ARG A 44 16.03 8.96 12.91
C ARG A 44 16.54 7.52 12.89
N GLU A 45 17.74 7.29 13.39
CA GLU A 45 18.34 5.95 13.48
C GLU A 45 17.54 5.03 14.39
N GLU A 46 17.06 5.55 15.53
CA GLU A 46 16.20 4.77 16.43
C GLU A 46 14.86 4.44 15.78
N VAL A 47 14.25 5.41 15.09
CA VAL A 47 12.99 5.19 14.38
C VAL A 47 13.16 4.17 13.27
N ALA A 48 14.25 4.26 12.51
CA ALA A 48 14.55 3.31 11.44
C ALA A 48 14.74 1.89 11.99
N ALA A 49 15.47 1.75 13.10
CA ALA A 49 15.67 0.45 13.74
C ALA A 49 14.34 -0.15 14.19
N ASP A 50 13.47 0.64 14.82
CA ASP A 50 12.15 0.18 15.23
C ASP A 50 11.31 -0.26 14.04
N PHE A 51 11.38 0.46 12.93
CA PHE A 51 10.65 0.13 11.71
C PHE A 51 11.12 -1.21 11.12
N TYR A 52 12.43 -1.41 10.99
CA TYR A 52 12.99 -2.63 10.38
C TYR A 52 12.87 -3.85 11.28
N HIS A 53 12.79 -3.68 12.60
CA HIS A 53 12.73 -4.78 13.55
C HIS A 53 11.33 -5.02 14.14
N ARG A 54 10.28 -4.39 13.56
CA ARG A 54 8.92 -4.60 14.06
C ARG A 54 8.51 -6.06 13.89
N PRO A 55 7.76 -6.63 14.86
CA PRO A 55 7.44 -8.07 14.86
C PRO A 55 6.60 -8.54 13.67
N ASP A 56 5.78 -7.65 13.11
CA ASP A 56 4.85 -7.99 12.03
C ASP A 56 5.43 -7.75 10.62
N LYS A 57 6.69 -7.32 10.51
CA LYS A 57 7.28 -6.97 9.22
C LYS A 57 7.25 -8.13 8.23
N ASP A 58 7.63 -9.32 8.69
CA ASP A 58 7.70 -10.51 7.83
C ASP A 58 6.33 -11.16 7.61
N ALA A 59 5.38 -10.91 8.52
CA ALA A 59 4.03 -11.44 8.39
C ALA A 59 3.15 -10.62 7.45
N ASN A 60 3.52 -9.36 7.21
CA ASN A 60 2.75 -8.43 6.39
C ASN A 60 3.30 -8.39 4.96
N ILE A 61 2.85 -9.34 4.14
CA ILE A 61 3.29 -9.45 2.74
C ILE A 61 2.46 -8.48 1.90
N LEU A 62 3.14 -7.52 1.28
CA LEU A 62 2.50 -6.55 0.41
C LEU A 62 2.73 -6.93 -1.06
N SER A 63 1.77 -6.59 -1.91
CA SER A 63 1.87 -6.79 -3.35
C SER A 63 1.77 -5.45 -4.07
N PRO A 64 2.45 -5.30 -5.22
CA PRO A 64 2.29 -4.09 -6.03
C PRO A 64 0.84 -3.88 -6.47
N VAL A 65 0.43 -2.61 -6.60
CA VAL A 65 -0.94 -2.29 -6.99
C VAL A 65 -1.30 -2.87 -8.36
N ASP A 66 -0.34 -2.94 -9.27
CA ASP A 66 -0.57 -3.50 -10.60
C ASP A 66 -1.01 -4.97 -10.53
N GLU A 67 -0.39 -5.76 -9.65
CA GLU A 67 -0.78 -7.16 -9.44
C GLU A 67 -2.17 -7.26 -8.82
N GLN A 68 -2.48 -6.40 -7.86
CA GLN A 68 -3.79 -6.39 -7.22
C GLN A 68 -4.89 -6.01 -8.20
N CYS A 69 -4.64 -5.05 -9.07
CA CYS A 69 -5.57 -4.71 -10.15
C CYS A 69 -5.74 -5.88 -11.13
N LEU A 70 -4.66 -6.59 -11.46
CA LEU A 70 -4.74 -7.77 -12.31
C LEU A 70 -5.62 -8.84 -11.67
N TRP A 71 -5.45 -9.10 -10.37
CA TRP A 71 -6.28 -10.08 -9.66
C TRP A 71 -7.76 -9.72 -9.70
N LEU A 72 -8.09 -8.43 -9.54
CA LEU A 72 -9.48 -7.98 -9.66
C LEU A 72 -10.05 -8.29 -11.05
N ARG A 73 -9.28 -8.07 -12.11
CA ARG A 73 -9.71 -8.39 -13.47
C ARG A 73 -9.92 -9.89 -13.65
N VAL A 74 -9.01 -10.70 -13.10
CA VAL A 74 -9.10 -12.17 -13.22
C VAL A 74 -10.35 -12.70 -12.54
N ILE A 75 -10.74 -12.15 -11.39
CA ILE A 75 -11.94 -12.59 -10.68
C ILE A 75 -13.22 -11.97 -11.22
N GLY A 76 -13.13 -11.11 -12.25
CA GLY A 76 -14.28 -10.68 -13.01
C GLY A 76 -14.70 -9.22 -12.87
N PHE A 77 -13.98 -8.40 -12.12
CA PHE A 77 -14.30 -6.97 -12.05
C PHE A 77 -13.97 -6.28 -13.37
N GLU A 78 -14.79 -5.30 -13.73
CA GLU A 78 -14.63 -4.48 -14.92
C GLU A 78 -14.14 -3.09 -14.53
N ARG A 79 -13.54 -2.40 -15.52
CA ARG A 79 -13.05 -1.02 -15.33
C ARG A 79 -12.14 -0.88 -14.12
N VAL A 80 -11.30 -1.88 -13.91
CA VAL A 80 -10.35 -1.88 -12.81
C VAL A 80 -9.27 -0.85 -13.08
N ASP A 81 -8.98 -0.02 -12.07
CA ASP A 81 -7.97 1.02 -12.19
C ASP A 81 -7.40 1.37 -10.83
N CYS A 82 -6.22 1.98 -10.84
CA CYS A 82 -5.65 2.64 -9.69
C CYS A 82 -5.93 4.14 -9.82
N PHE A 83 -6.72 4.67 -8.92
CA PHE A 83 -7.18 6.06 -9.01
C PHE A 83 -6.23 7.03 -8.37
N LEU A 84 -5.50 6.59 -7.36
CA LEU A 84 -4.54 7.44 -6.64
C LEU A 84 -3.45 6.54 -6.05
N LYS A 85 -2.21 6.98 -6.16
CA LYS A 85 -1.09 6.31 -5.52
C LYS A 85 -0.13 7.34 -4.97
N VAL A 86 0.18 7.24 -3.67
CA VAL A 86 1.18 8.06 -2.99
C VAL A 86 2.11 7.10 -2.28
N PHE A 87 3.28 6.86 -2.86
CA PHE A 87 4.26 5.90 -2.36
C PHE A 87 3.61 4.53 -2.12
N GLU A 88 3.54 4.08 -0.85
CA GLU A 88 3.01 2.77 -0.46
C GLU A 88 1.49 2.74 -0.27
N LEU A 89 0.81 3.87 -0.45
CA LEU A 89 -0.65 3.93 -0.37
C LEU A 89 -1.27 4.00 -1.74
N ALA A 90 -2.23 3.14 -2.01
CA ALA A 90 -2.95 3.15 -3.28
C ALA A 90 -4.45 3.03 -3.05
N LEU A 91 -5.22 3.81 -3.82
CA LEU A 91 -6.66 3.68 -3.93
C LEU A 91 -6.97 3.07 -5.28
N PHE A 92 -7.51 1.88 -5.28
CA PHE A 92 -7.81 1.14 -6.51
C PHE A 92 -9.12 0.38 -6.37
N GLY A 93 -9.65 -0.09 -7.47
CA GLY A 93 -10.87 -0.86 -7.45
C GLY A 93 -11.42 -1.10 -8.83
N GLY A 94 -12.69 -1.45 -8.88
CA GLY A 94 -13.36 -1.76 -10.14
C GLY A 94 -14.86 -1.83 -9.94
N ILE A 95 -15.56 -2.24 -10.99
CA ILE A 95 -17.02 -2.36 -10.98
C ILE A 95 -17.37 -3.83 -11.13
N LYS A 96 -18.27 -4.32 -10.28
CA LYS A 96 -18.78 -5.67 -10.40
C LYS A 96 -19.71 -5.74 -11.63
N PRO A 97 -19.53 -6.71 -12.54
CA PRO A 97 -20.37 -6.82 -13.72
C PRO A 97 -21.86 -6.92 -13.38
N ILE A 98 -22.71 -6.38 -14.23
CA ILE A 98 -24.16 -6.45 -14.08
C ILE A 98 -24.67 -7.87 -14.38
N SER A 99 -24.02 -8.55 -15.34
CA SER A 99 -24.42 -9.90 -15.74
C SER A 99 -23.51 -10.97 -15.17
#